data_d8c04cf41fcf802a6545bb864ed8f01a
#
_entry.id   d8c04cf41fcf802a6545bb864ed8f01a
#
_cell.length_a   1.000
_cell.length_b   1.000
_cell.length_c   1.000
_cell.angle_alpha   90.00
_cell.angle_beta   90.00
_cell.angle_gamma   90.00
#
_symmetry.space_group_name_H-M   'P 1'
#
loop_
_entity.id
_entity.type
_entity.pdbx_description
1 polymer ?
#
loop_
_entity_poly.entity_id
_entity_poly.type
_entity_poly.pdbx_seq_one_letter_code
_entity_poly.pdbx_strand_id
1 'polypeptide(L)'
;MAKELATQLIEQLQAAGVQRIYGIVGDSLNPIVDAVRKTGGSGQGGIDWIHVRHEEAAAFAAAAEAQLTGNLAVCAGSCGPGNLHLINGLYDANRSGAPVLAIASHIPSKQIGSGFFQETHPDRLFNECSVYSELVSTAEQAPRVMHSAIQHAIGLGGVAVVTLPGDIAGLEATGETPLPATFRRATLIPDAASVRELAEAINAADKVAIFAGAGTEGAHDEVVALAEVIGAPIGHSLRGKDFMQYDNPYDIGMTGLLGYGAAAEGIEDADLLILLGTDFPYDQFLPGTRTAQVDRAAHKLGRRTDVDIAVHGDVLPTLAALKPLLTPKKSRRFLNQMLKKHDRLMNKAVGAYTRKVEKKQPIHPEYAASLLDQVAAEDAVFTADTGMCNVWTARYINPLGTRRLIGSYLHGSMANALPHAIGAQLAYPGRQVISVSGDGGLSMLLGELITLAAHRLPVNVVVFNNSTLGMVKLEMLVDGLPDFGVDVPDADYAAVARALGFHAVRVTDPARIEDAYREAFAHPGPSLVELITDPKALSIPPKITGSQVLGFATAMSKVVLNRGAGEAVSMARSNLRNIPRR
;
A
#
# COMPACT_ATOMS: atom_id res chain seq x y z
N MET A 1 -12.19 22.42 -38.41
CA MET A 1 -12.74 22.90 -37.12
C MET A 1 -11.58 23.31 -36.25
N ALA A 2 -11.72 24.37 -35.52
CA ALA A 2 -10.71 24.77 -34.55
C ALA A 2 -10.53 23.64 -33.48
N LYS A 3 -9.35 23.50 -32.97
CA LYS A 3 -9.02 22.49 -31.95
C LYS A 3 -9.65 22.89 -30.61
N GLU A 4 -10.36 22.00 -29.93
CA GLU A 4 -10.90 22.24 -28.60
C GLU A 4 -9.79 22.19 -27.53
N LEU A 5 -9.94 22.99 -26.46
CA LEU A 5 -9.01 23.00 -25.33
C LEU A 5 -8.88 21.61 -24.69
N ALA A 6 -9.99 20.91 -24.49
CA ALA A 6 -9.95 19.54 -23.96
C ALA A 6 -9.03 18.62 -24.78
N THR A 7 -9.04 18.73 -26.12
CA THR A 7 -8.14 17.95 -26.98
C THR A 7 -6.68 18.33 -26.73
N GLN A 8 -6.38 19.64 -26.55
CA GLN A 8 -5.03 20.11 -26.23
C GLN A 8 -4.52 19.56 -24.89
N LEU A 9 -5.38 19.51 -23.87
CA LEU A 9 -5.02 18.98 -22.55
C LEU A 9 -4.78 17.47 -22.60
N ILE A 10 -5.59 16.73 -23.38
CA ILE A 10 -5.41 15.28 -23.57
C ILE A 10 -4.09 14.98 -24.31
N GLU A 11 -3.71 15.78 -25.31
CA GLU A 11 -2.39 15.65 -25.96
C GLU A 11 -1.22 15.82 -24.97
N GLN A 12 -1.33 16.73 -24.00
CA GLN A 12 -0.31 16.86 -22.94
C GLN A 12 -0.20 15.61 -22.08
N LEU A 13 -1.33 14.99 -21.74
CA LEU A 13 -1.34 13.71 -21.00
C LEU A 13 -0.75 12.56 -21.83
N GLN A 14 -1.07 12.46 -23.14
CA GLN A 14 -0.45 11.49 -24.04
C GLN A 14 1.06 11.69 -24.12
N ALA A 15 1.52 12.94 -24.24
CA ALA A 15 2.95 13.26 -24.27
C ALA A 15 3.66 12.93 -22.95
N ALA A 16 2.93 12.95 -21.81
CA ALA A 16 3.42 12.49 -20.51
C ALA A 16 3.42 10.96 -20.35
N GLY A 17 2.97 10.21 -21.36
CA GLY A 17 2.92 8.75 -21.33
C GLY A 17 1.68 8.15 -20.69
N VAL A 18 0.65 8.95 -20.41
CA VAL A 18 -0.61 8.49 -19.83
C VAL A 18 -1.36 7.60 -20.82
N GLN A 19 -1.73 6.40 -20.41
CA GLN A 19 -2.43 5.42 -21.23
C GLN A 19 -3.92 5.30 -20.86
N ARG A 20 -4.31 5.74 -19.66
CA ARG A 20 -5.70 5.62 -19.18
C ARG A 20 -6.06 6.71 -18.17
N ILE A 21 -7.36 6.98 -18.09
CA ILE A 21 -7.97 7.85 -17.09
C ILE A 21 -9.04 7.03 -16.37
N TYR A 22 -8.96 6.97 -15.04
CA TYR A 22 -9.95 6.31 -14.20
C TYR A 22 -11.01 7.32 -13.75
N GLY A 23 -12.29 6.99 -13.87
CA GLY A 23 -13.33 7.92 -13.42
C GLY A 23 -14.75 7.50 -13.78
N ILE A 24 -15.69 8.34 -13.38
CA ILE A 24 -17.09 8.28 -13.79
C ILE A 24 -17.37 9.48 -14.68
N VAL A 25 -18.04 9.24 -15.81
CA VAL A 25 -18.45 10.31 -16.72
C VAL A 25 -19.50 11.19 -16.06
N GLY A 26 -19.51 12.47 -16.40
CA GLY A 26 -20.48 13.45 -15.94
C GLY A 26 -20.52 14.65 -16.89
N ASP A 27 -21.56 15.46 -16.82
CA ASP A 27 -21.80 16.57 -17.75
C ASP A 27 -20.63 17.56 -17.80
N SER A 28 -20.07 17.90 -16.67
CA SER A 28 -18.91 18.81 -16.58
C SER A 28 -17.60 18.23 -17.14
N LEU A 29 -17.52 16.90 -17.32
CA LEU A 29 -16.40 16.18 -17.94
C LEU A 29 -16.59 15.91 -19.44
N ASN A 30 -17.77 16.19 -20.01
CA ASN A 30 -18.09 15.83 -21.40
C ASN A 30 -17.02 16.23 -22.42
N PRO A 31 -16.43 17.45 -22.41
CA PRO A 31 -15.38 17.80 -23.36
C PRO A 31 -14.12 16.93 -23.22
N ILE A 32 -13.73 16.62 -21.97
CA ILE A 32 -12.57 15.75 -21.69
C ILE A 32 -12.83 14.31 -22.15
N VAL A 33 -13.99 13.76 -21.80
CA VAL A 33 -14.38 12.38 -22.20
C VAL A 33 -14.46 12.25 -23.73
N ASP A 34 -15.01 13.25 -24.43
CA ASP A 34 -15.05 13.24 -25.89
C ASP A 34 -13.65 13.38 -26.52
N ALA A 35 -12.77 14.19 -25.91
CA ALA A 35 -11.38 14.28 -26.34
C ALA A 35 -10.65 12.93 -26.16
N VAL A 36 -10.86 12.23 -25.04
CA VAL A 36 -10.33 10.87 -24.80
C VAL A 36 -10.87 9.90 -25.87
N ARG A 37 -12.19 9.89 -26.11
CA ARG A 37 -12.81 9.06 -27.14
C ARG A 37 -12.17 9.27 -28.52
N LYS A 38 -11.85 10.52 -28.88
CA LYS A 38 -11.23 10.89 -30.16
C LYS A 38 -9.80 10.34 -30.30
N THR A 39 -9.11 9.98 -29.21
CA THR A 39 -7.77 9.37 -29.27
C THR A 39 -7.75 7.95 -29.79
N GLY A 40 -8.89 7.25 -29.84
CA GLY A 40 -9.01 5.87 -30.30
C GLY A 40 -8.61 4.79 -29.30
N GLY A 41 -8.24 5.16 -28.08
CA GLY A 41 -7.83 4.25 -27.01
C GLY A 41 -6.35 3.82 -27.05
N SER A 42 -5.88 3.20 -25.98
CA SER A 42 -4.47 2.86 -25.76
C SER A 42 -3.92 1.87 -26.81
N GLY A 43 -4.76 1.00 -27.34
CA GLY A 43 -4.40 0.09 -28.44
C GLY A 43 -4.03 0.79 -29.76
N GLN A 44 -4.34 2.06 -29.92
CA GLN A 44 -3.98 2.92 -31.05
C GLN A 44 -3.01 4.05 -30.67
N GLY A 45 -2.38 3.96 -29.48
CA GLY A 45 -1.53 5.02 -28.95
C GLY A 45 -2.29 6.17 -28.28
N GLY A 46 -3.59 6.00 -28.07
CA GLY A 46 -4.46 6.95 -27.37
C GLY A 46 -4.58 6.68 -25.87
N ILE A 47 -5.66 7.17 -25.27
CA ILE A 47 -5.97 7.02 -23.85
C ILE A 47 -7.29 6.26 -23.70
N ASP A 48 -7.33 5.25 -22.82
CA ASP A 48 -8.55 4.56 -22.43
C ASP A 48 -9.25 5.29 -21.29
N TRP A 49 -10.59 5.28 -21.31
CA TRP A 49 -11.40 5.68 -20.17
C TRP A 49 -11.82 4.42 -19.40
N ILE A 50 -11.33 4.30 -18.16
CA ILE A 50 -11.66 3.18 -17.28
C ILE A 50 -12.82 3.60 -16.37
N HIS A 51 -14.01 3.10 -16.71
CA HIS A 51 -15.23 3.44 -16.01
C HIS A 51 -15.37 2.62 -14.72
N VAL A 52 -15.09 3.23 -13.59
CA VAL A 52 -15.28 2.69 -12.22
C VAL A 52 -16.70 2.91 -11.73
N ARG A 53 -17.04 2.41 -10.53
CA ARG A 53 -18.39 2.60 -9.92
C ARG A 53 -18.39 3.69 -8.85
N HIS A 54 -17.23 4.09 -8.37
CA HIS A 54 -17.06 5.15 -7.38
C HIS A 54 -15.74 5.88 -7.67
N GLU A 55 -15.71 7.21 -7.57
CA GLU A 55 -14.50 7.99 -7.88
C GLU A 55 -13.37 7.75 -6.88
N GLU A 56 -13.67 7.37 -5.65
CA GLU A 56 -12.67 6.91 -4.68
C GLU A 56 -11.87 5.73 -5.24
N ALA A 57 -12.55 4.79 -5.89
CA ALA A 57 -11.91 3.66 -6.56
C ALA A 57 -11.06 4.11 -7.74
N ALA A 58 -11.45 5.17 -8.47
CA ALA A 58 -10.62 5.76 -9.52
C ALA A 58 -9.29 6.27 -8.98
N ALA A 59 -9.33 6.98 -7.86
CA ALA A 59 -8.13 7.53 -7.23
C ALA A 59 -7.21 6.42 -6.68
N PHE A 60 -7.76 5.37 -6.05
CA PHE A 60 -6.97 4.20 -5.63
C PHE A 60 -6.38 3.43 -6.81
N ALA A 61 -7.13 3.22 -7.90
CA ALA A 61 -6.62 2.53 -9.07
C ALA A 61 -5.45 3.32 -9.72
N ALA A 62 -5.59 4.64 -9.85
CA ALA A 62 -4.51 5.51 -10.30
C ALA A 62 -3.30 5.46 -9.35
N ALA A 63 -3.53 5.47 -8.03
CA ALA A 63 -2.46 5.33 -7.05
C ALA A 63 -1.66 4.03 -7.21
N ALA A 64 -2.35 2.91 -7.42
CA ALA A 64 -1.72 1.60 -7.62
C ALA A 64 -0.91 1.56 -8.91
N GLU A 65 -1.46 2.04 -10.02
CA GLU A 65 -0.72 2.14 -11.29
C GLU A 65 0.55 2.96 -11.12
N ALA A 66 0.44 4.15 -10.52
CA ALA A 66 1.58 5.04 -10.31
C ALA A 66 2.63 4.44 -9.36
N GLN A 67 2.21 3.75 -8.27
CA GLN A 67 3.14 3.09 -7.35
C GLN A 67 3.91 1.93 -8.01
N LEU A 68 3.24 1.18 -8.88
CA LEU A 68 3.84 -0.01 -9.51
C LEU A 68 4.71 0.33 -10.71
N THR A 69 4.35 1.37 -11.47
CA THR A 69 5.06 1.74 -12.72
C THR A 69 6.05 2.89 -12.54
N GLY A 70 5.89 3.72 -11.50
CA GLY A 70 6.60 4.98 -11.33
C GLY A 70 6.15 6.08 -12.31
N ASN A 71 5.19 5.81 -13.20
CA ASN A 71 4.69 6.74 -14.19
C ASN A 71 3.50 7.55 -13.67
N LEU A 72 3.20 8.66 -14.35
CA LEU A 72 2.03 9.46 -14.06
C LEU A 72 0.75 8.66 -14.37
N ALA A 73 -0.14 8.55 -13.39
CA ALA A 73 -1.49 8.02 -13.57
C ALA A 73 -2.53 9.12 -13.40
N VAL A 74 -3.71 8.95 -13.99
CA VAL A 74 -4.73 10.00 -14.03
C VAL A 74 -6.07 9.46 -13.55
N CYS A 75 -6.74 10.21 -12.66
CA CYS A 75 -8.14 10.01 -12.30
C CYS A 75 -8.96 11.29 -12.55
N ALA A 76 -10.27 11.14 -12.65
CA ALA A 76 -11.17 12.25 -12.91
C ALA A 76 -12.47 12.11 -12.13
N GLY A 77 -13.00 13.24 -11.64
CA GLY A 77 -14.29 13.37 -10.99
C GLY A 77 -15.10 14.52 -11.59
N SER A 78 -16.40 14.29 -11.75
CA SER A 78 -17.35 15.31 -12.15
C SER A 78 -17.55 16.35 -11.05
N CYS A 79 -18.15 17.51 -11.35
CA CYS A 79 -18.37 18.56 -10.38
C CYS A 79 -19.19 18.10 -9.18
N GLY A 80 -18.99 18.74 -8.03
CA GLY A 80 -19.69 18.42 -6.79
C GLY A 80 -19.32 17.04 -6.22
N PRO A 81 -20.29 16.11 -6.09
CA PRO A 81 -20.08 14.80 -5.46
C PRO A 81 -18.93 13.99 -6.07
N GLY A 82 -18.78 13.99 -7.41
CA GLY A 82 -17.72 13.25 -8.07
C GLY A 82 -16.32 13.67 -7.61
N ASN A 83 -16.10 14.96 -7.39
CA ASN A 83 -14.86 15.46 -6.84
C ASN A 83 -14.67 15.08 -5.37
N LEU A 84 -15.74 15.21 -4.56
CA LEU A 84 -15.66 14.88 -3.13
C LEU A 84 -15.26 13.42 -2.90
N HIS A 85 -15.73 12.51 -3.75
CA HIS A 85 -15.39 11.10 -3.64
C HIS A 85 -13.91 10.78 -3.90
N LEU A 86 -13.19 11.58 -4.70
CA LEU A 86 -11.77 11.34 -4.99
C LEU A 86 -10.87 11.43 -3.75
N ILE A 87 -11.26 12.20 -2.74
CA ILE A 87 -10.37 12.70 -1.69
C ILE A 87 -9.62 11.60 -0.94
N ASN A 88 -10.28 10.50 -0.57
CA ASN A 88 -9.67 9.42 0.21
C ASN A 88 -8.55 8.71 -0.57
N GLY A 89 -8.79 8.37 -1.83
CA GLY A 89 -7.77 7.76 -2.68
C GLY A 89 -6.63 8.73 -3.03
N LEU A 90 -6.92 10.05 -3.14
CA LEU A 90 -5.87 11.04 -3.35
C LEU A 90 -4.98 11.23 -2.12
N TYR A 91 -5.52 11.14 -0.90
CA TYR A 91 -4.71 11.08 0.32
C TYR A 91 -3.76 9.88 0.32
N ASP A 92 -4.27 8.70 -0.06
CA ASP A 92 -3.44 7.50 -0.15
C ASP A 92 -2.31 7.65 -1.17
N ALA A 93 -2.63 8.14 -2.38
CA ALA A 93 -1.67 8.41 -3.44
C ALA A 93 -0.58 9.39 -2.99
N ASN A 94 -0.98 10.52 -2.40
CA ASN A 94 -0.05 11.57 -1.97
C ASN A 94 0.88 11.11 -0.85
N ARG A 95 0.34 10.42 0.17
CA ARG A 95 1.15 9.84 1.26
C ARG A 95 2.11 8.77 0.78
N SER A 96 1.71 8.01 -0.22
CA SER A 96 2.54 6.98 -0.85
C SER A 96 3.61 7.55 -1.78
N GLY A 97 3.54 8.84 -2.12
CA GLY A 97 4.44 9.50 -3.06
C GLY A 97 4.18 9.08 -4.51
N ALA A 98 2.96 8.63 -4.82
CA ALA A 98 2.56 8.19 -6.15
C ALA A 98 2.25 9.39 -7.05
N PRO A 99 2.85 9.50 -8.25
CA PRO A 99 2.57 10.58 -9.18
C PRO A 99 1.19 10.43 -9.80
N VAL A 100 0.19 11.09 -9.24
CA VAL A 100 -1.21 11.06 -9.71
C VAL A 100 -1.67 12.46 -10.08
N LEU A 101 -2.31 12.60 -11.24
CA LEU A 101 -3.00 13.81 -11.63
C LEU A 101 -4.51 13.58 -11.54
N ALA A 102 -5.20 14.42 -10.78
CA ALA A 102 -6.66 14.43 -10.69
C ALA A 102 -7.24 15.58 -11.52
N ILE A 103 -8.13 15.25 -12.47
CA ILE A 103 -8.95 16.22 -13.18
C ILE A 103 -10.23 16.40 -12.36
N ALA A 104 -10.28 17.44 -11.54
CA ALA A 104 -11.44 17.82 -10.78
C ALA A 104 -12.29 18.78 -11.61
N SER A 105 -13.29 18.25 -12.34
CA SER A 105 -14.14 19.09 -13.16
C SER A 105 -15.02 20.00 -12.28
N HIS A 106 -15.43 21.15 -12.83
CA HIS A 106 -16.17 22.15 -12.09
C HIS A 106 -17.42 22.63 -12.84
N ILE A 107 -18.34 23.24 -12.11
CA ILE A 107 -19.52 23.91 -12.66
C ILE A 107 -19.11 25.00 -13.65
N PRO A 108 -20.02 25.50 -14.49
CA PRO A 108 -19.70 26.57 -15.42
C PRO A 108 -19.06 27.76 -14.73
N SER A 109 -17.98 28.29 -15.30
CA SER A 109 -17.11 29.33 -14.70
C SER A 109 -17.88 30.56 -14.23
N LYS A 110 -18.90 30.99 -14.99
CA LYS A 110 -19.77 32.15 -14.67
C LYS A 110 -20.66 31.93 -13.44
N GLN A 111 -20.79 30.69 -12.96
CA GLN A 111 -21.64 30.34 -11.80
C GLN A 111 -20.82 30.12 -10.51
N ILE A 112 -19.48 30.11 -10.61
CA ILE A 112 -18.62 29.93 -9.44
C ILE A 112 -18.82 31.08 -8.45
N GLY A 113 -19.09 30.77 -7.18
CA GLY A 113 -19.36 31.72 -6.10
C GLY A 113 -20.83 32.12 -5.95
N SER A 114 -21.74 31.52 -6.72
CA SER A 114 -23.18 31.85 -6.66
C SER A 114 -24.01 30.86 -5.81
N GLY A 115 -23.42 29.79 -5.30
CA GLY A 115 -24.14 28.68 -4.66
C GLY A 115 -24.87 27.79 -5.67
N PHE A 116 -24.36 27.73 -6.90
CA PHE A 116 -24.95 26.95 -7.98
C PHE A 116 -25.00 25.44 -7.65
N PHE A 117 -25.93 24.73 -8.27
CA PHE A 117 -26.07 23.28 -8.12
C PHE A 117 -24.73 22.57 -8.35
N GLN A 118 -24.36 21.68 -7.41
CA GLN A 118 -23.09 20.95 -7.39
C GLN A 118 -21.82 21.84 -7.23
N GLU A 119 -21.95 23.08 -6.81
CA GLU A 119 -20.78 23.89 -6.51
C GLU A 119 -20.00 23.33 -5.32
N THR A 120 -18.73 23.09 -5.52
CA THR A 120 -17.72 22.83 -4.50
C THR A 120 -16.49 23.66 -4.83
N HIS A 121 -15.46 23.62 -4.01
CA HIS A 121 -14.20 24.34 -4.27
C HIS A 121 -13.02 23.34 -4.34
N PRO A 122 -12.86 22.60 -5.45
CA PRO A 122 -11.81 21.59 -5.57
C PRO A 122 -10.41 22.19 -5.42
N ASP A 123 -10.19 23.42 -5.89
CA ASP A 123 -8.96 24.20 -5.73
C ASP A 123 -8.51 24.36 -4.27
N ARG A 124 -9.44 24.30 -3.33
CA ARG A 124 -9.19 24.39 -1.88
C ARG A 124 -9.30 23.02 -1.21
N LEU A 125 -10.29 22.22 -1.60
CA LEU A 125 -10.59 20.92 -1.01
C LEU A 125 -9.39 19.99 -1.02
N PHE A 126 -8.61 19.99 -2.08
CA PHE A 126 -7.50 19.05 -2.28
C PHE A 126 -6.13 19.57 -1.83
N ASN A 127 -6.05 20.75 -1.22
CA ASN A 127 -4.75 21.32 -0.79
C ASN A 127 -3.98 20.44 0.19
N GLU A 128 -4.67 19.73 1.11
CA GLU A 128 -4.01 18.85 2.07
C GLU A 128 -3.52 17.52 1.48
N CYS A 129 -4.14 17.06 0.40
CA CYS A 129 -3.81 15.77 -0.22
C CYS A 129 -3.11 15.92 -1.57
N SER A 130 -2.51 17.09 -1.85
CA SER A 130 -1.80 17.33 -3.09
C SER A 130 -0.52 18.15 -2.89
N VAL A 131 0.39 18.04 -3.85
CA VAL A 131 1.59 18.90 -3.97
C VAL A 131 1.36 20.08 -4.91
N TYR A 132 0.23 20.08 -5.62
CA TYR A 132 -0.19 21.14 -6.53
C TYR A 132 -1.70 21.10 -6.71
N SER A 133 -2.40 22.24 -6.56
CA SER A 133 -3.84 22.36 -6.79
C SER A 133 -4.17 23.73 -7.34
N GLU A 134 -4.71 23.80 -8.57
CA GLU A 134 -5.02 25.05 -9.25
C GLU A 134 -6.33 25.02 -10.02
N LEU A 135 -7.02 26.17 -10.02
CA LEU A 135 -8.21 26.42 -10.82
C LEU A 135 -7.82 26.97 -12.20
N VAL A 136 -8.33 26.37 -13.24
CA VAL A 136 -8.27 26.90 -14.61
C VAL A 136 -9.34 27.99 -14.77
N SER A 137 -8.89 29.23 -14.92
CA SER A 137 -9.78 30.39 -15.03
C SER A 137 -10.05 30.81 -16.48
N THR A 138 -9.15 30.49 -17.41
CA THR A 138 -9.29 30.83 -18.85
C THR A 138 -8.71 29.72 -19.74
N ALA A 139 -9.11 29.70 -21.01
CA ALA A 139 -8.56 28.76 -21.99
C ALA A 139 -7.05 28.98 -22.23
N GLU A 140 -6.59 30.24 -22.19
CA GLU A 140 -5.17 30.60 -22.38
C GLU A 140 -4.28 30.09 -21.25
N GLN A 141 -4.81 30.03 -20.02
CA GLN A 141 -4.07 29.54 -18.84
C GLN A 141 -3.97 28.02 -18.80
N ALA A 142 -5.02 27.33 -19.25
CA ALA A 142 -5.21 25.90 -19.05
C ALA A 142 -4.00 25.02 -19.44
N PRO A 143 -3.37 25.17 -20.61
CA PRO A 143 -2.23 24.34 -21.00
C PRO A 143 -1.01 24.51 -20.08
N ARG A 144 -0.82 25.71 -19.51
CA ARG A 144 0.27 25.98 -18.56
C ARG A 144 -0.01 25.36 -17.20
N VAL A 145 -1.26 25.44 -16.71
CA VAL A 145 -1.68 24.80 -15.47
C VAL A 145 -1.51 23.29 -15.57
N MET A 146 -1.99 22.67 -16.66
CA MET A 146 -1.83 21.23 -16.89
C MET A 146 -0.34 20.84 -16.94
N HIS A 147 0.48 21.58 -17.67
CA HIS A 147 1.93 21.34 -17.71
C HIS A 147 2.54 21.39 -16.31
N SER A 148 2.23 22.42 -15.52
CA SER A 148 2.73 22.56 -14.16
C SER A 148 2.26 21.42 -13.25
N ALA A 149 1.00 21.02 -13.36
CA ALA A 149 0.44 19.90 -12.59
C ALA A 149 1.19 18.58 -12.87
N ILE A 150 1.42 18.26 -14.16
CA ILE A 150 2.20 17.10 -14.57
C ILE A 150 3.62 17.13 -13.98
N GLN A 151 4.31 18.28 -14.09
CA GLN A 151 5.67 18.44 -13.58
C GLN A 151 5.75 18.31 -12.06
N HIS A 152 4.78 18.86 -11.32
CA HIS A 152 4.74 18.71 -9.86
C HIS A 152 4.47 17.28 -9.42
N ALA A 153 3.49 16.60 -10.05
CA ALA A 153 3.18 15.22 -9.71
C ALA A 153 4.40 14.30 -9.88
N ILE A 154 5.08 14.38 -11.02
CA ILE A 154 6.25 13.55 -11.34
C ILE A 154 7.47 13.99 -10.51
N GLY A 155 7.76 15.29 -10.49
CA GLY A 155 8.98 15.84 -9.89
C GLY A 155 9.04 15.71 -8.37
N LEU A 156 7.93 15.96 -7.69
CA LEU A 156 7.83 15.86 -6.23
C LEU A 156 7.40 14.47 -5.76
N GLY A 157 6.78 13.68 -6.63
CA GLY A 157 6.20 12.38 -6.26
C GLY A 157 5.00 12.57 -5.34
N GLY A 158 3.84 12.88 -5.93
CA GLY A 158 2.60 13.13 -5.20
C GLY A 158 1.44 13.45 -6.13
N VAL A 159 0.36 13.95 -5.55
CA VAL A 159 -0.87 14.28 -6.27
C VAL A 159 -0.84 15.72 -6.78
N ALA A 160 -1.20 15.92 -8.05
CA ALA A 160 -1.54 17.23 -8.59
C ALA A 160 -3.02 17.28 -8.97
N VAL A 161 -3.70 18.38 -8.67
CA VAL A 161 -5.11 18.57 -8.98
C VAL A 161 -5.29 19.76 -9.91
N VAL A 162 -6.02 19.53 -11.00
CA VAL A 162 -6.45 20.57 -11.95
C VAL A 162 -7.95 20.72 -11.83
N THR A 163 -8.40 21.83 -11.25
CA THR A 163 -9.82 22.18 -11.21
C THR A 163 -10.20 22.83 -12.53
N LEU A 164 -11.06 22.16 -13.31
CA LEU A 164 -11.38 22.55 -14.68
C LEU A 164 -12.88 22.76 -14.88
N PRO A 165 -13.36 24.02 -15.02
CA PRO A 165 -14.75 24.26 -15.39
C PRO A 165 -15.10 23.67 -16.77
N GLY A 166 -16.25 22.98 -16.84
CA GLY A 166 -16.66 22.23 -18.04
C GLY A 166 -16.89 23.14 -19.27
N ASP A 167 -17.37 24.36 -19.06
CA ASP A 167 -17.54 25.37 -20.12
C ASP A 167 -16.18 25.85 -20.68
N ILE A 168 -15.17 26.02 -19.82
CA ILE A 168 -13.80 26.37 -20.26
C ILE A 168 -13.18 25.21 -21.04
N ALA A 169 -13.36 23.96 -20.60
CA ALA A 169 -12.83 22.79 -21.30
C ALA A 169 -13.32 22.67 -22.75
N GLY A 170 -14.54 23.14 -23.03
CA GLY A 170 -15.16 23.15 -24.35
C GLY A 170 -14.79 24.33 -25.25
N LEU A 171 -13.99 25.31 -24.77
CA LEU A 171 -13.57 26.45 -25.57
C LEU A 171 -12.53 26.04 -26.64
N GLU A 172 -12.31 26.94 -27.59
CA GLU A 172 -11.25 26.81 -28.59
C GLU A 172 -9.88 26.90 -27.92
N ALA A 173 -8.97 25.99 -28.30
CA ALA A 173 -7.59 25.99 -27.84
C ALA A 173 -6.86 27.22 -28.31
N THR A 174 -6.03 27.80 -27.44
CA THR A 174 -5.22 28.99 -27.76
C THR A 174 -3.73 28.65 -27.73
N GLY A 175 -3.01 29.12 -28.74
CA GLY A 175 -1.57 28.93 -28.83
C GLY A 175 -1.11 27.48 -29.06
N GLU A 176 0.18 27.25 -28.87
CA GLU A 176 0.81 25.95 -29.00
C GLU A 176 0.58 25.09 -27.74
N THR A 177 0.61 23.76 -27.90
CA THR A 177 0.53 22.82 -26.78
C THR A 177 1.90 22.72 -26.10
N PRO A 178 2.08 23.23 -24.88
CA PRO A 178 3.33 23.02 -24.15
C PRO A 178 3.44 21.55 -23.74
N LEU A 179 4.40 20.84 -24.29
CA LEU A 179 4.63 19.43 -23.93
C LEU A 179 5.35 19.35 -22.57
N PRO A 180 5.00 18.38 -21.72
CA PRO A 180 5.70 18.15 -20.48
C PRO A 180 7.14 17.75 -20.75
N ALA A 181 8.05 18.27 -19.92
CA ALA A 181 9.45 17.88 -20.00
C ALA A 181 9.60 16.43 -19.52
N THR A 182 10.21 15.60 -20.35
CA THR A 182 10.61 14.27 -19.94
C THR A 182 11.95 14.35 -19.19
N PHE A 183 11.99 13.85 -17.97
CA PHE A 183 13.22 13.78 -17.19
C PHE A 183 13.29 12.47 -16.42
N ARG A 184 14.51 12.02 -16.16
CA ARG A 184 14.75 10.94 -15.21
C ARG A 184 14.84 11.54 -13.82
N ARG A 185 14.28 10.88 -12.84
CA ARG A 185 14.45 11.27 -11.44
C ARG A 185 15.94 11.33 -11.10
N ALA A 186 16.39 12.48 -10.58
CA ALA A 186 17.79 12.68 -10.24
C ALA A 186 18.23 11.72 -9.13
N THR A 187 19.42 11.14 -9.25
CA THR A 187 20.09 10.41 -8.18
C THR A 187 20.72 11.42 -7.24
N LEU A 188 20.35 11.38 -5.97
CA LEU A 188 20.88 12.25 -4.94
C LEU A 188 22.13 11.63 -4.32
N ILE A 189 23.30 12.21 -4.62
CA ILE A 189 24.59 11.80 -4.06
C ILE A 189 24.75 12.47 -2.68
N PRO A 190 25.06 11.72 -1.61
CA PRO A 190 25.20 12.28 -0.28
C PRO A 190 26.46 13.16 -0.15
N ASP A 191 26.46 14.05 0.83
CA ASP A 191 27.65 14.78 1.23
C ASP A 191 28.72 13.84 1.81
N ALA A 192 29.99 14.06 1.40
CA ALA A 192 31.10 13.22 1.81
C ALA A 192 31.44 13.30 3.31
N ALA A 193 31.14 14.42 3.98
CA ALA A 193 31.37 14.54 5.42
C ALA A 193 30.35 13.68 6.20
N SER A 194 29.06 13.74 5.84
CA SER A 194 28.01 12.92 6.44
C SER A 194 28.28 11.42 6.24
N VAL A 195 28.79 11.02 5.07
CA VAL A 195 29.18 9.61 4.81
C VAL A 195 30.35 9.17 5.69
N ARG A 196 31.36 10.04 5.90
CA ARG A 196 32.48 9.73 6.81
C ARG A 196 32.01 9.59 8.25
N GLU A 197 31.15 10.49 8.72
CA GLU A 197 30.58 10.42 10.05
C GLU A 197 29.80 9.11 10.28
N LEU A 198 29.01 8.70 9.29
CA LEU A 198 28.30 7.42 9.31
C LEU A 198 29.29 6.24 9.35
N ALA A 199 30.37 6.28 8.55
CA ALA A 199 31.38 5.24 8.55
C ALA A 199 32.11 5.11 9.90
N GLU A 200 32.48 6.24 10.52
CA GLU A 200 33.10 6.29 11.84
C GLU A 200 32.20 5.68 12.92
N ALA A 201 30.91 6.05 12.90
CA ALA A 201 29.93 5.49 13.83
C ALA A 201 29.75 3.99 13.67
N ILE A 202 29.66 3.50 12.44
CA ILE A 202 29.54 2.07 12.14
C ILE A 202 30.80 1.32 12.60
N ASN A 203 31.98 1.86 12.31
CA ASN A 203 33.25 1.23 12.70
C ASN A 203 33.42 1.17 14.23
N ALA A 204 32.91 2.17 14.96
CA ALA A 204 33.01 2.25 16.42
C ALA A 204 31.97 1.39 17.18
N ALA A 205 30.78 1.19 16.61
CA ALA A 205 29.70 0.44 17.28
C ALA A 205 29.99 -1.07 17.33
N ASP A 206 29.65 -1.75 18.41
CA ASP A 206 29.81 -3.21 18.54
C ASP A 206 28.64 -3.96 17.92
N LYS A 207 27.39 -3.44 18.07
CA LYS A 207 26.15 -4.02 17.58
C LYS A 207 25.48 -3.03 16.64
N VAL A 208 25.49 -3.30 15.38
CA VAL A 208 24.80 -2.49 14.37
C VAL A 208 23.57 -3.25 13.87
N ALA A 209 22.43 -2.58 13.76
CA ALA A 209 21.24 -3.10 13.09
C ALA A 209 20.85 -2.20 11.93
N ILE A 210 20.33 -2.81 10.87
CA ILE A 210 19.76 -2.11 9.71
C ILE A 210 18.26 -2.24 9.75
N PHE A 211 17.54 -1.12 9.51
CA PHE A 211 16.10 -1.12 9.28
C PHE A 211 15.79 -0.49 7.93
N ALA A 212 15.33 -1.33 7.01
CA ALA A 212 15.18 -1.00 5.60
C ALA A 212 13.73 -0.66 5.24
N GLY A 213 13.54 0.41 4.47
CA GLY A 213 12.24 0.82 3.96
C GLY A 213 12.14 0.78 2.44
N ALA A 214 11.09 1.42 1.90
CA ALA A 214 10.84 1.49 0.46
C ALA A 214 11.97 2.15 -0.35
N GLY A 215 12.77 3.02 0.28
CA GLY A 215 13.91 3.66 -0.38
C GLY A 215 15.10 2.72 -0.67
N THR A 216 15.02 1.45 -0.26
CA THR A 216 15.99 0.41 -0.63
C THR A 216 15.65 -0.28 -1.96
N GLU A 217 14.58 0.13 -2.64
CA GLU A 217 14.28 -0.33 -4.00
C GLU A 217 15.48 -0.13 -4.93
N GLY A 218 15.91 -1.21 -5.59
CA GLY A 218 17.10 -1.22 -6.46
C GLY A 218 18.47 -1.21 -5.74
N ALA A 219 18.50 -1.36 -4.41
CA ALA A 219 19.72 -1.42 -3.62
C ALA A 219 19.85 -2.71 -2.78
N HIS A 220 19.12 -3.77 -3.14
CA HIS A 220 19.07 -5.04 -2.41
C HIS A 220 20.45 -5.62 -2.14
N ASP A 221 21.22 -5.84 -3.20
CA ASP A 221 22.52 -6.51 -3.12
C ASP A 221 23.52 -5.69 -2.31
N GLU A 222 23.48 -4.36 -2.42
CA GLU A 222 24.36 -3.46 -1.67
C GLU A 222 24.01 -3.42 -0.18
N VAL A 223 22.73 -3.49 0.18
CA VAL A 223 22.31 -3.56 1.59
C VAL A 223 22.69 -4.90 2.20
N VAL A 224 22.50 -6.01 1.47
CA VAL A 224 22.94 -7.35 1.90
C VAL A 224 24.48 -7.40 2.03
N ALA A 225 25.22 -6.82 1.07
CA ALA A 225 26.67 -6.74 1.15
C ALA A 225 27.16 -5.85 2.31
N LEU A 226 26.45 -4.75 2.62
CA LEU A 226 26.74 -3.93 3.80
C LEU A 226 26.58 -4.77 5.07
N ALA A 227 25.46 -5.47 5.21
CA ALA A 227 25.18 -6.31 6.37
C ALA A 227 26.24 -7.39 6.58
N GLU A 228 26.76 -7.99 5.49
CA GLU A 228 27.88 -8.94 5.54
C GLU A 228 29.14 -8.29 6.13
N VAL A 229 29.55 -7.12 5.64
CA VAL A 229 30.75 -6.42 6.09
C VAL A 229 30.68 -6.02 7.56
N ILE A 230 29.52 -5.48 7.99
CA ILE A 230 29.37 -4.95 9.34
C ILE A 230 28.75 -5.94 10.34
N GLY A 231 28.44 -7.17 9.91
CA GLY A 231 27.86 -8.20 10.76
C GLY A 231 26.50 -7.80 11.35
N ALA A 232 25.65 -7.08 10.58
CA ALA A 232 24.40 -6.52 11.04
C ALA A 232 23.18 -7.36 10.61
N PRO A 233 22.21 -7.62 11.48
CA PRO A 233 20.90 -8.11 11.07
C PRO A 233 20.11 -7.01 10.34
N ILE A 234 19.23 -7.43 9.40
CA ILE A 234 18.36 -6.54 8.62
C ILE A 234 16.92 -6.78 9.03
N GLY A 235 16.29 -5.78 9.67
CA GLY A 235 14.85 -5.67 9.78
C GLY A 235 14.28 -4.79 8.68
N HIS A 236 12.99 -4.93 8.38
CA HIS A 236 12.37 -4.09 7.35
C HIS A 236 10.98 -3.58 7.75
N SER A 237 10.54 -2.51 7.11
CA SER A 237 9.15 -2.05 7.13
C SER A 237 8.29 -2.87 6.16
N LEU A 238 6.95 -2.75 6.25
CA LEU A 238 6.07 -3.42 5.30
C LEU A 238 6.36 -2.99 3.85
N ARG A 239 6.58 -1.70 3.60
CA ARG A 239 6.94 -1.19 2.27
C ARG A 239 8.36 -1.53 1.83
N GLY A 240 9.23 -1.93 2.75
CA GLY A 240 10.59 -2.41 2.45
C GLY A 240 10.64 -3.93 2.20
N LYS A 241 9.58 -4.65 2.55
CA LYS A 241 9.52 -6.12 2.47
C LYS A 241 9.84 -6.65 1.07
N ASP A 242 9.21 -6.09 0.04
CA ASP A 242 9.36 -6.50 -1.35
C ASP A 242 10.80 -6.42 -1.86
N PHE A 243 11.57 -5.52 -1.27
CA PHE A 243 12.93 -5.19 -1.70
C PHE A 243 14.01 -5.85 -0.85
N MET A 244 13.68 -6.31 0.37
CA MET A 244 14.70 -6.73 1.32
C MET A 244 14.55 -8.14 1.87
N GLN A 245 13.37 -8.77 1.81
CA GLN A 245 13.19 -10.06 2.46
C GLN A 245 13.70 -11.26 1.63
N TYR A 246 13.61 -11.20 0.30
CA TYR A 246 14.05 -12.29 -0.58
C TYR A 246 15.59 -12.41 -0.60
N ASP A 247 16.12 -13.60 -0.79
CA ASP A 247 17.55 -13.91 -0.93
C ASP A 247 18.47 -13.16 0.05
N ASN A 248 17.97 -12.92 1.26
CA ASN A 248 18.66 -12.17 2.30
C ASN A 248 18.97 -13.05 3.53
N PRO A 249 20.22 -13.53 3.68
CA PRO A 249 20.60 -14.38 4.81
C PRO A 249 20.67 -13.65 6.15
N TYR A 250 20.51 -12.33 6.15
CA TYR A 250 20.55 -11.46 7.34
C TYR A 250 19.18 -10.94 7.76
N ASP A 251 18.11 -11.37 7.06
CA ASP A 251 16.74 -10.97 7.39
C ASP A 251 16.33 -11.45 8.78
N ILE A 252 15.79 -10.54 9.56
CA ILE A 252 15.21 -10.82 10.88
C ILE A 252 13.73 -10.43 10.97
N GLY A 253 13.09 -10.16 9.84
CA GLY A 253 11.67 -9.89 9.72
C GLY A 253 11.31 -8.42 9.85
N MET A 254 10.12 -8.15 10.33
CA MET A 254 9.48 -6.84 10.33
C MET A 254 9.12 -6.37 11.74
N THR A 255 9.23 -5.07 12.02
CA THR A 255 8.66 -4.46 13.24
C THR A 255 7.43 -3.62 12.94
N GLY A 256 6.76 -3.14 13.98
CA GLY A 256 5.51 -2.38 13.90
C GLY A 256 4.28 -3.23 14.25
N LEU A 257 3.09 -2.67 14.02
CA LEU A 257 1.81 -3.31 14.37
C LEU A 257 1.64 -4.69 13.73
N LEU A 258 2.10 -4.86 12.51
CA LEU A 258 2.01 -6.12 11.74
C LEU A 258 3.25 -6.99 11.90
N GLY A 259 4.21 -6.57 12.72
CA GLY A 259 5.54 -7.13 12.82
C GLY A 259 5.59 -8.64 13.12
N TYR A 260 6.72 -9.24 12.75
CA TYR A 260 7.04 -10.65 12.98
C TYR A 260 8.55 -10.86 13.00
N GLY A 261 8.98 -12.02 13.47
CA GLY A 261 10.40 -12.34 13.59
C GLY A 261 11.08 -11.62 14.74
N ALA A 262 12.37 -11.34 14.62
CA ALA A 262 13.21 -10.73 15.66
C ALA A 262 13.55 -9.25 15.40
N ALA A 263 12.91 -8.59 14.42
CA ALA A 263 13.27 -7.22 14.03
C ALA A 263 13.10 -6.22 15.18
N ALA A 264 12.03 -6.34 15.97
CA ALA A 264 11.79 -5.44 17.10
C ALA A 264 12.94 -5.48 18.12
N GLU A 265 13.37 -6.70 18.51
CA GLU A 265 14.49 -6.86 19.43
C GLU A 265 15.85 -6.52 18.79
N GLY A 266 16.02 -6.81 17.50
CA GLY A 266 17.25 -6.50 16.78
C GLY A 266 17.55 -5.01 16.76
N ILE A 267 16.53 -4.17 16.51
CA ILE A 267 16.71 -2.71 16.53
C ILE A 267 16.81 -2.15 17.97
N GLU A 268 16.17 -2.79 18.97
CA GLU A 268 16.21 -2.36 20.37
C GLU A 268 17.56 -2.69 21.05
N ASP A 269 18.15 -3.85 20.73
CA ASP A 269 19.41 -4.32 21.34
C ASP A 269 20.66 -3.76 20.65
N ALA A 270 20.51 -2.97 19.57
CA ALA A 270 21.61 -2.38 18.83
C ALA A 270 22.25 -1.19 19.57
N ASP A 271 23.57 -1.00 19.39
CA ASP A 271 24.29 0.21 19.82
C ASP A 271 24.16 1.33 18.79
N LEU A 272 23.94 0.95 17.51
CA LEU A 272 23.69 1.85 16.39
C LEU A 272 22.60 1.26 15.50
N LEU A 273 21.52 2.01 15.30
CA LEU A 273 20.47 1.72 14.34
C LEU A 273 20.69 2.54 13.06
N ILE A 274 20.66 1.88 11.90
CA ILE A 274 20.74 2.54 10.59
C ILE A 274 19.40 2.41 9.89
N LEU A 275 18.69 3.53 9.73
CA LEU A 275 17.45 3.63 8.96
C LEU A 275 17.80 3.89 7.50
N LEU A 276 17.48 2.95 6.60
CA LEU A 276 17.75 3.07 5.17
C LEU A 276 16.46 3.29 4.38
N GLY A 277 16.28 4.50 3.85
CA GLY A 277 15.16 4.84 2.97
C GLY A 277 13.79 4.59 3.63
N THR A 278 13.66 4.89 4.89
CA THR A 278 12.42 4.72 5.66
C THR A 278 12.07 5.95 6.49
N ASP A 279 10.80 6.32 6.43
CA ASP A 279 10.14 7.24 7.34
C ASP A 279 9.05 6.42 8.08
N PHE A 280 9.51 5.47 8.88
CA PHE A 280 8.64 4.52 9.57
C PHE A 280 7.64 5.23 10.48
N PRO A 281 6.32 5.07 10.27
CA PRO A 281 5.33 5.96 10.88
C PRO A 281 5.04 5.69 12.36
N TYR A 282 5.55 4.58 12.90
CA TYR A 282 5.24 4.12 14.25
C TYR A 282 6.44 4.36 15.18
N ASP A 283 6.62 5.60 15.64
CA ASP A 283 7.71 6.03 16.51
C ASP A 283 7.82 5.21 17.80
N GLN A 284 6.70 4.74 18.37
CA GLN A 284 6.70 3.88 19.55
C GLN A 284 7.43 2.53 19.36
N PHE A 285 7.72 2.12 18.15
CA PHE A 285 8.52 0.91 17.84
C PHE A 285 9.97 1.21 17.53
N LEU A 286 10.36 2.48 17.44
CA LEU A 286 11.75 2.89 17.27
C LEU A 286 12.43 3.02 18.66
N PRO A 287 13.65 2.51 18.83
CA PRO A 287 14.35 2.62 20.11
C PRO A 287 14.96 4.02 20.30
N GLY A 288 15.22 4.38 21.55
CA GLY A 288 16.00 5.57 21.89
C GLY A 288 17.52 5.35 21.82
N THR A 289 17.99 4.47 20.93
CA THR A 289 19.42 4.19 20.71
C THR A 289 20.00 5.16 19.69
N ARG A 290 21.34 5.25 19.64
CA ARG A 290 22.04 6.05 18.64
C ARG A 290 21.55 5.67 17.23
N THR A 291 21.08 6.65 16.46
CA THR A 291 20.42 6.40 15.18
C THR A 291 21.06 7.20 14.05
N ALA A 292 21.35 6.52 12.95
CA ALA A 292 21.68 7.13 11.68
C ALA A 292 20.51 6.95 10.70
N GLN A 293 20.20 7.97 9.91
CA GLN A 293 19.14 7.89 8.89
C GLN A 293 19.65 8.35 7.53
N VAL A 294 19.44 7.52 6.52
CA VAL A 294 19.69 7.82 5.11
C VAL A 294 18.35 7.96 4.41
N ASP A 295 18.04 9.15 3.91
CA ASP A 295 16.82 9.39 3.13
C ASP A 295 17.06 10.47 2.07
N ARG A 296 16.40 10.29 0.92
CA ARG A 296 16.45 11.27 -0.16
C ARG A 296 15.56 12.51 0.11
N ALA A 297 14.64 12.43 1.04
CA ALA A 297 13.72 13.49 1.41
C ALA A 297 14.20 14.14 2.71
N ALA A 298 14.91 15.27 2.61
CA ALA A 298 15.49 15.95 3.76
C ALA A 298 14.47 16.23 4.88
N HIS A 299 13.22 16.56 4.53
CA HIS A 299 12.15 16.84 5.49
C HIS A 299 11.68 15.60 6.29
N LYS A 300 12.15 14.39 5.94
CA LYS A 300 11.86 13.15 6.67
C LYS A 300 12.96 12.77 7.66
N LEU A 301 14.15 13.34 7.50
CA LEU A 301 15.26 13.09 8.42
C LEU A 301 14.91 13.59 9.83
N GLY A 302 15.01 12.72 10.83
CA GLY A 302 14.70 13.03 12.22
C GLY A 302 13.21 13.23 12.57
N ARG A 303 12.29 12.97 11.63
CA ARG A 303 10.86 13.23 11.85
C ARG A 303 10.20 12.27 12.86
N ARG A 304 10.74 11.08 13.03
CA ARG A 304 10.13 10.01 13.84
C ARG A 304 10.92 9.62 15.07
N THR A 305 12.19 9.90 15.10
CA THR A 305 13.09 9.64 16.21
C THR A 305 14.24 10.62 16.15
N ASP A 306 14.91 10.85 17.26
CA ASP A 306 16.14 11.61 17.28
C ASP A 306 17.17 10.90 16.40
N VAL A 307 17.82 11.66 15.52
CA VAL A 307 18.83 11.16 14.59
C VAL A 307 20.15 11.84 14.90
N ASP A 308 21.13 11.03 15.31
CA ASP A 308 22.49 11.51 15.59
C ASP A 308 23.27 11.79 14.29
N ILE A 309 23.01 11.02 13.24
CA ILE A 309 23.69 11.12 11.94
C ILE A 309 22.66 11.14 10.82
N ALA A 310 22.49 12.31 10.20
CA ALA A 310 21.57 12.50 9.09
C ALA A 310 22.33 12.51 7.76
N VAL A 311 22.01 11.59 6.86
CA VAL A 311 22.60 11.51 5.52
C VAL A 311 21.54 11.78 4.46
N HIS A 312 21.57 12.96 3.86
CA HIS A 312 20.67 13.34 2.79
C HIS A 312 21.19 12.79 1.45
N GLY A 313 20.60 11.68 1.00
CA GLY A 313 21.01 10.99 -0.23
C GLY A 313 20.18 9.77 -0.53
N ASP A 314 20.27 9.28 -1.76
CA ASP A 314 19.70 7.98 -2.13
C ASP A 314 20.51 6.84 -1.48
N VAL A 315 19.85 5.74 -1.17
CA VAL A 315 20.47 4.59 -0.49
C VAL A 315 21.64 4.03 -1.31
N LEU A 316 21.42 3.71 -2.57
CA LEU A 316 22.43 3.08 -3.43
C LEU A 316 23.76 3.90 -3.54
N PRO A 317 23.77 5.19 -3.92
CA PRO A 317 24.99 5.98 -3.96
C PRO A 317 25.61 6.19 -2.58
N THR A 318 24.79 6.25 -1.52
CA THR A 318 25.29 6.34 -0.14
C THR A 318 26.09 5.09 0.22
N LEU A 319 25.56 3.90 -0.06
CA LEU A 319 26.25 2.64 0.21
C LEU A 319 27.54 2.48 -0.63
N ALA A 320 27.50 2.92 -1.88
CA ALA A 320 28.69 2.93 -2.74
C ALA A 320 29.82 3.82 -2.17
N ALA A 321 29.48 5.01 -1.66
CA ALA A 321 30.44 5.92 -1.03
C ALA A 321 30.89 5.44 0.36
N LEU A 322 30.03 4.74 1.09
CA LEU A 322 30.30 4.23 2.44
C LEU A 322 31.25 3.01 2.44
N LYS A 323 31.05 2.09 1.49
CA LYS A 323 31.74 0.80 1.42
C LYS A 323 33.27 0.86 1.60
N PRO A 324 34.02 1.76 0.92
CA PRO A 324 35.47 1.84 1.04
C PRO A 324 35.97 2.35 2.40
N LEU A 325 35.09 2.95 3.22
CA LEU A 325 35.41 3.53 4.52
C LEU A 325 35.16 2.56 5.69
N LEU A 326 34.55 1.40 5.41
CA LEU A 326 34.18 0.45 6.44
C LEU A 326 35.31 -0.57 6.73
N THR A 327 35.42 -0.89 8.01
CA THR A 327 36.26 -1.98 8.49
C THR A 327 35.40 -3.22 8.76
N PRO A 328 35.68 -4.37 8.11
CA PRO A 328 34.92 -5.59 8.35
C PRO A 328 34.93 -6.00 9.83
N LYS A 329 33.74 -6.24 10.39
CA LYS A 329 33.60 -6.66 11.79
C LYS A 329 33.96 -8.14 11.94
N LYS A 330 34.83 -8.44 12.92
CA LYS A 330 35.25 -9.80 13.25
C LYS A 330 34.19 -10.58 14.01
N SER A 331 33.44 -9.91 14.90
CA SER A 331 32.40 -10.54 15.73
C SER A 331 31.06 -10.56 14.98
N ARG A 332 30.48 -11.74 14.84
CA ARG A 332 29.12 -11.94 14.32
C ARG A 332 28.14 -12.39 15.42
N ARG A 333 28.54 -12.21 16.69
CA ARG A 333 27.76 -12.73 17.83
C ARG A 333 26.34 -12.15 17.84
N PHE A 334 26.20 -10.84 17.66
CA PHE A 334 24.91 -10.15 17.64
C PHE A 334 24.04 -10.62 16.48
N LEU A 335 24.56 -10.59 15.25
CA LEU A 335 23.88 -11.11 14.07
C LEU A 335 23.37 -12.54 14.27
N ASN A 336 24.25 -13.45 14.67
CA ASN A 336 23.91 -14.87 14.84
C ASN A 336 22.84 -15.08 15.96
N GLN A 337 22.88 -14.26 17.00
CA GLN A 337 21.85 -14.28 18.06
C GLN A 337 20.49 -13.87 17.50
N MET A 338 20.42 -12.80 16.70
CA MET A 338 19.17 -12.31 16.12
C MET A 338 18.62 -13.27 15.07
N LEU A 339 19.45 -13.84 14.21
CA LEU A 339 19.05 -14.86 13.23
C LEU A 339 18.49 -16.11 13.92
N LYS A 340 19.17 -16.63 14.93
CA LYS A 340 18.66 -17.79 15.71
C LYS A 340 17.31 -17.49 16.38
N LYS A 341 17.12 -16.26 16.88
CA LYS A 341 15.86 -15.81 17.47
C LYS A 341 14.78 -15.71 16.41
N HIS A 342 15.09 -15.12 15.26
CA HIS A 342 14.20 -15.03 14.11
C HIS A 342 13.71 -16.41 13.69
N ASP A 343 14.59 -17.36 13.44
CA ASP A 343 14.24 -18.74 13.06
C ASP A 343 13.31 -19.39 14.09
N ARG A 344 13.61 -19.19 15.37
CA ARG A 344 12.76 -19.73 16.43
C ARG A 344 11.36 -19.12 16.40
N LEU A 345 11.22 -17.81 16.21
CA LEU A 345 9.94 -17.12 16.18
C LEU A 345 9.15 -17.48 14.91
N MET A 346 9.81 -17.52 13.76
CA MET A 346 9.18 -17.97 12.51
C MET A 346 8.62 -19.39 12.63
N ASN A 347 9.40 -20.33 13.15
CA ASN A 347 8.97 -21.73 13.27
C ASN A 347 7.93 -21.98 14.36
N LYS A 348 7.99 -21.26 15.48
CA LYS A 348 7.15 -21.56 16.67
C LYS A 348 5.96 -20.63 16.84
N ALA A 349 6.04 -19.39 16.37
CA ALA A 349 4.94 -18.44 16.47
C ALA A 349 4.26 -18.23 15.12
N VAL A 350 4.97 -17.72 14.11
CA VAL A 350 4.39 -17.42 12.79
C VAL A 350 3.94 -18.72 12.09
N GLY A 351 4.76 -19.76 12.08
CA GLY A 351 4.41 -21.06 11.49
C GLY A 351 3.50 -21.95 12.35
N ALA A 352 2.97 -21.46 13.47
CA ALA A 352 2.23 -22.27 14.43
C ALA A 352 0.92 -22.85 13.89
N TYR A 353 0.23 -22.08 13.05
CA TYR A 353 -1.04 -22.46 12.45
C TYR A 353 -0.98 -22.63 10.92
N THR A 354 0.21 -22.75 10.34
CA THR A 354 0.38 -23.13 8.93
C THR A 354 0.39 -24.65 8.73
N ARG A 355 0.41 -25.43 9.82
CA ARG A 355 0.51 -26.89 9.81
C ARG A 355 -0.39 -27.50 10.89
N LYS A 356 -0.90 -28.72 10.65
CA LYS A 356 -1.77 -29.46 11.59
C LYS A 356 -3.07 -28.72 11.91
N VAL A 357 -3.62 -28.05 10.92
CA VAL A 357 -4.90 -27.32 10.96
C VAL A 357 -5.79 -27.61 9.75
N GLU A 358 -5.39 -28.54 8.90
CA GLU A 358 -6.05 -28.95 7.66
C GLU A 358 -7.47 -29.48 7.88
N LYS A 359 -7.82 -29.78 9.13
CA LYS A 359 -9.15 -30.26 9.56
C LYS A 359 -9.81 -29.33 10.58
N LYS A 360 -9.17 -28.17 10.89
CA LYS A 360 -9.69 -27.25 11.90
C LYS A 360 -10.74 -26.32 11.27
N GLN A 361 -11.94 -26.35 11.81
CA GLN A 361 -13.04 -25.44 11.45
C GLN A 361 -13.41 -24.52 12.63
N PRO A 362 -13.72 -23.22 12.38
CA PRO A 362 -13.57 -22.51 11.09
C PRO A 362 -12.13 -22.49 10.58
N ILE A 363 -11.94 -22.14 9.29
CA ILE A 363 -10.61 -22.05 8.65
C ILE A 363 -9.70 -21.11 9.46
N HIS A 364 -8.48 -21.58 9.78
CA HIS A 364 -7.50 -20.69 10.38
C HIS A 364 -6.86 -19.79 9.31
N PRO A 365 -6.92 -18.45 9.44
CA PRO A 365 -6.51 -17.53 8.36
C PRO A 365 -5.03 -17.65 7.99
N GLU A 366 -4.15 -17.97 8.95
CA GLU A 366 -2.72 -18.19 8.70
C GLU A 366 -2.46 -19.38 7.76
N TYR A 367 -3.24 -20.44 7.88
CA TYR A 367 -3.16 -21.60 6.98
C TYR A 367 -3.56 -21.21 5.57
N ALA A 368 -4.68 -20.52 5.44
CA ALA A 368 -5.17 -20.05 4.15
C ALA A 368 -4.18 -19.11 3.46
N ALA A 369 -3.58 -18.16 4.20
CA ALA A 369 -2.57 -17.26 3.68
C ALA A 369 -1.27 -17.99 3.27
N SER A 370 -0.85 -19.00 4.04
CA SER A 370 0.32 -19.81 3.69
C SER A 370 0.11 -20.67 2.43
N LEU A 371 -1.10 -21.16 2.19
CA LEU A 371 -1.45 -21.86 0.95
C LEU A 371 -1.52 -20.88 -0.23
N LEU A 372 -2.04 -19.66 -0.01
CA LEU A 372 -2.08 -18.62 -1.02
C LEU A 372 -0.67 -18.29 -1.54
N ASP A 373 0.31 -18.16 -0.63
CA ASP A 373 1.71 -17.94 -0.98
C ASP A 373 2.28 -19.06 -1.87
N GLN A 374 1.93 -20.32 -1.56
CA GLN A 374 2.45 -21.50 -2.28
C GLN A 374 1.89 -21.65 -3.70
N VAL A 375 0.64 -21.19 -3.94
CA VAL A 375 -0.02 -21.38 -5.23
C VAL A 375 0.03 -20.15 -6.13
N ALA A 376 0.36 -18.98 -5.59
CA ALA A 376 0.48 -17.74 -6.36
C ALA A 376 1.72 -17.76 -7.27
N ALA A 377 1.62 -17.09 -8.41
CA ALA A 377 2.72 -16.94 -9.36
C ALA A 377 3.95 -16.25 -8.72
N GLU A 378 5.13 -16.55 -9.23
CA GLU A 378 6.38 -15.99 -8.73
C GLU A 378 6.50 -14.48 -8.93
N ASP A 379 5.77 -13.93 -9.88
CA ASP A 379 5.73 -12.50 -10.19
C ASP A 379 4.39 -11.84 -9.84
N ALA A 380 3.52 -12.51 -9.06
CA ALA A 380 2.21 -12.00 -8.70
C ALA A 380 2.26 -10.61 -8.05
N VAL A 381 1.25 -9.79 -8.31
CA VAL A 381 0.99 -8.54 -7.59
C VAL A 381 -0.13 -8.78 -6.59
N PHE A 382 0.17 -8.58 -5.32
CA PHE A 382 -0.81 -8.63 -4.25
C PHE A 382 -1.25 -7.22 -3.87
N THR A 383 -2.55 -7.00 -3.78
CA THR A 383 -3.11 -5.79 -3.19
C THR A 383 -3.78 -6.16 -1.88
N ALA A 384 -3.40 -5.50 -0.79
CA ALA A 384 -3.87 -5.86 0.55
C ALA A 384 -4.75 -4.76 1.14
N ASP A 385 -5.92 -5.15 1.63
CA ASP A 385 -6.82 -4.23 2.31
C ASP A 385 -6.37 -3.96 3.74
N THR A 386 -6.78 -2.83 4.29
CA THR A 386 -6.49 -2.49 5.69
C THR A 386 -7.36 -3.33 6.63
N GLY A 387 -6.73 -4.06 7.53
CA GLY A 387 -7.38 -4.96 8.47
C GLY A 387 -6.56 -6.22 8.76
N MET A 388 -7.21 -7.25 9.32
CA MET A 388 -6.54 -8.53 9.62
C MET A 388 -5.99 -9.21 8.35
N CYS A 389 -6.64 -9.04 7.19
CA CYS A 389 -6.14 -9.55 5.92
C CYS A 389 -4.74 -9.00 5.56
N ASN A 390 -4.46 -7.73 5.91
CA ASN A 390 -3.12 -7.16 5.74
C ASN A 390 -2.08 -7.84 6.65
N VAL A 391 -2.46 -8.24 7.87
CA VAL A 391 -1.56 -9.00 8.75
C VAL A 391 -1.20 -10.34 8.13
N TRP A 392 -2.19 -11.02 7.55
CA TRP A 392 -1.97 -12.32 6.91
C TRP A 392 -1.09 -12.19 5.67
N THR A 393 -1.32 -11.19 4.82
CA THR A 393 -0.45 -10.94 3.66
C THR A 393 0.95 -10.51 4.07
N ALA A 394 1.08 -9.61 5.04
CA ALA A 394 2.37 -9.14 5.52
C ALA A 394 3.25 -10.25 6.09
N ARG A 395 2.65 -11.25 6.77
CA ARG A 395 3.38 -12.33 7.45
C ARG A 395 3.62 -13.56 6.60
N TYR A 396 2.70 -13.88 5.69
CA TYR A 396 2.69 -15.19 5.01
C TYR A 396 2.95 -15.11 3.51
N ILE A 397 2.80 -13.95 2.88
CA ILE A 397 3.19 -13.79 1.47
C ILE A 397 4.67 -13.43 1.41
N ASN A 398 5.45 -14.29 0.78
CA ASN A 398 6.89 -14.12 0.63
C ASN A 398 7.23 -13.38 -0.66
N PRO A 399 8.02 -12.31 -0.62
CA PRO A 399 8.57 -11.72 -1.82
C PRO A 399 9.64 -12.64 -2.43
N LEU A 400 9.69 -12.67 -3.76
CA LEU A 400 10.62 -13.51 -4.53
C LEU A 400 11.52 -12.64 -5.44
N GLY A 401 11.68 -11.36 -5.11
CA GLY A 401 12.37 -10.38 -5.94
C GLY A 401 11.53 -9.79 -7.06
N THR A 402 10.50 -10.51 -7.50
CA THR A 402 9.59 -10.11 -8.59
C THR A 402 8.16 -9.85 -8.11
N ARG A 403 7.72 -10.49 -7.03
CA ARG A 403 6.42 -10.21 -6.41
C ARG A 403 6.36 -8.81 -5.84
N ARG A 404 5.18 -8.21 -5.91
CA ARG A 404 4.90 -6.90 -5.32
C ARG A 404 3.72 -7.02 -4.35
N LEU A 405 3.83 -6.31 -3.24
CA LEU A 405 2.78 -6.19 -2.23
C LEU A 405 2.47 -4.71 -2.00
N ILE A 406 1.30 -4.26 -2.44
CA ILE A 406 0.85 -2.87 -2.29
C ILE A 406 -0.45 -2.78 -1.50
N GLY A 407 -0.70 -1.61 -0.94
CA GLY A 407 -1.90 -1.31 -0.16
C GLY A 407 -1.81 0.09 0.44
N SER A 408 -2.85 0.49 1.16
CA SER A 408 -2.95 1.80 1.81
C SER A 408 -2.11 1.85 3.12
N TYR A 409 -0.81 1.59 3.02
CA TYR A 409 0.06 1.37 4.20
C TYR A 409 0.39 2.64 5.00
N LEU A 410 0.29 3.82 4.39
CA LEU A 410 0.56 5.10 5.05
C LEU A 410 -0.71 5.91 5.33
N HIS A 411 -1.81 5.57 4.67
CA HIS A 411 -3.11 6.21 4.90
C HIS A 411 -4.05 5.31 5.72
N GLY A 412 -3.97 3.99 5.53
CA GLY A 412 -4.71 3.02 6.32
C GLY A 412 -6.19 2.91 5.94
N SER A 413 -6.54 3.22 4.70
CA SER A 413 -7.93 3.09 4.25
C SER A 413 -8.34 1.63 4.10
N MET A 414 -9.51 1.28 4.60
CA MET A 414 -10.23 0.07 4.18
C MET A 414 -10.71 0.24 2.73
N ALA A 415 -11.13 -0.84 2.09
CA ALA A 415 -11.65 -0.90 0.73
C ALA A 415 -10.64 -0.60 -0.39
N ASN A 416 -9.36 -0.43 -0.09
CA ASN A 416 -8.35 -0.09 -1.08
C ASN A 416 -7.93 -1.26 -1.99
N ALA A 417 -7.98 -2.52 -1.51
CA ALA A 417 -7.39 -3.65 -2.21
C ALA A 417 -8.01 -3.92 -3.58
N LEU A 418 -9.34 -3.93 -3.67
CA LEU A 418 -10.04 -4.19 -4.93
C LEU A 418 -9.78 -3.09 -5.97
N PRO A 419 -9.91 -1.79 -5.67
CA PRO A 419 -9.51 -0.72 -6.58
C PRO A 419 -8.02 -0.73 -6.94
N HIS A 420 -7.11 -0.97 -5.99
CA HIS A 420 -5.69 -1.14 -6.30
C HIS A 420 -5.46 -2.29 -7.29
N ALA A 421 -6.20 -3.40 -7.16
CA ALA A 421 -6.10 -4.52 -8.09
C ALA A 421 -6.56 -4.16 -9.50
N ILE A 422 -7.57 -3.28 -9.65
CA ILE A 422 -7.97 -2.73 -10.95
C ILE A 422 -6.79 -2.00 -11.60
N GLY A 423 -6.16 -1.07 -10.88
CA GLY A 423 -5.01 -0.33 -11.38
C GLY A 423 -3.81 -1.23 -11.69
N ALA A 424 -3.50 -2.18 -10.81
CA ALA A 424 -2.42 -3.14 -10.99
C ALA A 424 -2.62 -4.04 -12.22
N GLN A 425 -3.83 -4.55 -12.44
CA GLN A 425 -4.11 -5.42 -13.57
C GLN A 425 -4.05 -4.68 -14.90
N LEU A 426 -4.48 -3.43 -14.94
CA LEU A 426 -4.39 -2.58 -16.11
C LEU A 426 -2.95 -2.14 -16.41
N ALA A 427 -2.13 -1.93 -15.35
CA ALA A 427 -0.71 -1.63 -15.50
C ALA A 427 0.10 -2.84 -15.99
N TYR A 428 -0.27 -4.05 -15.54
CA TYR A 428 0.43 -5.29 -15.84
C TYR A 428 -0.55 -6.38 -16.34
N PRO A 429 -1.06 -6.27 -17.57
CA PRO A 429 -2.10 -7.19 -18.08
C PRO A 429 -1.66 -8.65 -18.13
N GLY A 430 -0.36 -8.92 -18.23
CA GLY A 430 0.20 -10.29 -18.29
C GLY A 430 0.56 -10.91 -16.94
N ARG A 431 0.42 -10.16 -15.81
CA ARG A 431 0.76 -10.67 -14.47
C ARG A 431 -0.49 -11.10 -13.72
N GLN A 432 -0.32 -12.09 -12.85
CA GLN A 432 -1.35 -12.45 -11.89
C GLN A 432 -1.53 -11.32 -10.87
N VAL A 433 -2.75 -10.83 -10.71
CA VAL A 433 -3.11 -9.86 -9.68
C VAL A 433 -4.08 -10.49 -8.69
N ILE A 434 -3.72 -10.45 -7.40
CA ILE A 434 -4.51 -11.03 -6.32
C ILE A 434 -4.90 -9.92 -5.34
N SER A 435 -6.21 -9.63 -5.27
CA SER A 435 -6.78 -8.71 -4.28
C SER A 435 -7.11 -9.47 -3.00
N VAL A 436 -6.50 -9.11 -1.88
CA VAL A 436 -6.73 -9.73 -0.58
C VAL A 436 -7.50 -8.77 0.32
N SER A 437 -8.75 -9.09 0.58
CA SER A 437 -9.66 -8.25 1.36
C SER A 437 -10.21 -9.00 2.58
N GLY A 438 -10.55 -8.25 3.63
CA GLY A 438 -11.52 -8.70 4.63
C GLY A 438 -12.95 -8.45 4.13
N ASP A 439 -13.91 -9.16 4.71
CA ASP A 439 -15.33 -8.96 4.46
C ASP A 439 -15.78 -7.51 4.70
N GLY A 440 -15.34 -6.88 5.78
CA GLY A 440 -15.65 -5.49 6.08
C GLY A 440 -15.09 -4.51 5.03
N GLY A 441 -13.84 -4.69 4.58
CA GLY A 441 -13.23 -3.82 3.58
C GLY A 441 -13.85 -4.00 2.19
N LEU A 442 -14.02 -5.25 1.75
CA LEU A 442 -14.65 -5.54 0.45
C LEU A 442 -16.07 -4.96 0.36
N SER A 443 -16.85 -5.04 1.45
CA SER A 443 -18.24 -4.56 1.45
C SER A 443 -18.38 -3.07 1.15
N MET A 444 -17.37 -2.26 1.49
CA MET A 444 -17.43 -0.79 1.33
C MET A 444 -17.42 -0.34 -0.14
N LEU A 445 -16.64 -1.01 -0.98
CA LEU A 445 -16.56 -0.76 -2.43
C LEU A 445 -16.91 -2.00 -3.26
N LEU A 446 -17.85 -2.81 -2.76
CA LEU A 446 -18.31 -4.04 -3.41
C LEU A 446 -18.74 -3.85 -4.86
N GLY A 447 -19.27 -2.66 -5.19
CA GLY A 447 -19.66 -2.29 -6.55
C GLY A 447 -18.52 -2.39 -7.57
N GLU A 448 -17.26 -2.34 -7.15
CA GLU A 448 -16.11 -2.45 -8.07
C GLU A 448 -15.90 -3.86 -8.64
N LEU A 449 -16.57 -4.88 -8.11
CA LEU A 449 -16.68 -6.17 -8.79
C LEU A 449 -17.31 -6.00 -10.18
N ILE A 450 -18.26 -5.07 -10.34
CA ILE A 450 -18.86 -4.74 -11.65
C ILE A 450 -17.78 -4.17 -12.59
N THR A 451 -16.84 -3.39 -12.09
CA THR A 451 -15.71 -2.85 -12.87
C THR A 451 -14.84 -3.97 -13.40
N LEU A 452 -14.48 -4.96 -12.55
CA LEU A 452 -13.72 -6.14 -12.99
C LEU A 452 -14.46 -6.91 -14.11
N ALA A 453 -15.76 -7.15 -13.93
CA ALA A 453 -16.59 -7.85 -14.92
C ALA A 453 -16.70 -7.07 -16.24
N ALA A 454 -16.99 -5.76 -16.16
CA ALA A 454 -17.19 -4.90 -17.34
C ALA A 454 -15.92 -4.78 -18.20
N HIS A 455 -14.76 -4.66 -17.55
CA HIS A 455 -13.46 -4.57 -18.23
C HIS A 455 -12.80 -5.94 -18.42
N ARG A 456 -13.44 -7.04 -18.01
CA ARG A 456 -12.93 -8.42 -18.10
C ARG A 456 -11.52 -8.57 -17.52
N LEU A 457 -11.28 -7.93 -16.39
CA LEU A 457 -9.98 -7.97 -15.73
C LEU A 457 -9.80 -9.30 -14.95
N PRO A 458 -8.78 -10.12 -15.26
CA PRO A 458 -8.57 -11.42 -14.64
C PRO A 458 -7.98 -11.31 -13.23
N VAL A 459 -8.58 -10.46 -12.40
CA VAL A 459 -8.19 -10.28 -11.01
C VAL A 459 -8.74 -11.43 -10.17
N ASN A 460 -7.90 -12.00 -9.31
CA ASN A 460 -8.28 -13.02 -8.35
C ASN A 460 -8.58 -12.34 -6.99
N VAL A 461 -9.84 -12.28 -6.59
CA VAL A 461 -10.26 -11.69 -5.31
C VAL A 461 -10.28 -12.78 -4.24
N VAL A 462 -9.51 -12.63 -3.17
CA VAL A 462 -9.48 -13.53 -2.02
C VAL A 462 -10.05 -12.80 -0.81
N VAL A 463 -11.13 -13.32 -0.25
CA VAL A 463 -11.86 -12.70 0.87
C VAL A 463 -11.67 -13.54 2.13
N PHE A 464 -11.04 -12.94 3.14
CA PHE A 464 -10.99 -13.51 4.49
C PHE A 464 -12.23 -13.04 5.26
N ASN A 465 -13.31 -13.82 5.15
CA ASN A 465 -14.57 -13.51 5.81
C ASN A 465 -14.57 -14.12 7.23
N ASN A 466 -14.43 -13.25 8.21
CA ASN A 466 -14.51 -13.61 9.63
C ASN A 466 -15.71 -12.96 10.34
N SER A 467 -16.59 -12.29 9.60
CA SER A 467 -17.79 -11.59 10.08
C SER A 467 -17.51 -10.57 11.20
N THR A 468 -16.29 -10.00 11.21
CA THR A 468 -15.92 -8.99 12.23
C THR A 468 -14.80 -8.07 11.76
N LEU A 469 -14.79 -6.82 12.22
CA LEU A 469 -13.65 -5.91 12.08
C LEU A 469 -12.53 -6.32 13.06
N GLY A 470 -11.85 -7.43 12.73
CA GLY A 470 -10.96 -8.14 13.65
C GLY A 470 -9.79 -7.30 14.19
N MET A 471 -9.27 -6.34 13.42
CA MET A 471 -8.19 -5.46 13.90
C MET A 471 -8.70 -4.49 14.97
N VAL A 472 -9.84 -3.84 14.74
CA VAL A 472 -10.48 -2.95 15.72
C VAL A 472 -10.87 -3.72 16.97
N LYS A 473 -11.40 -4.95 16.81
CA LYS A 473 -11.69 -5.85 17.92
C LYS A 473 -10.45 -6.14 18.77
N LEU A 474 -9.31 -6.42 18.12
CA LEU A 474 -8.05 -6.65 18.82
C LEU A 474 -7.59 -5.41 19.59
N GLU A 475 -7.68 -4.23 18.98
CA GLU A 475 -7.32 -2.95 19.60
C GLU A 475 -8.17 -2.68 20.85
N MET A 476 -9.49 -2.84 20.75
CA MET A 476 -10.39 -2.71 21.90
C MET A 476 -10.00 -3.65 23.05
N LEU A 477 -9.72 -4.93 22.72
CA LEU A 477 -9.34 -5.93 23.73
C LEU A 477 -8.00 -5.60 24.41
N VAL A 478 -7.03 -5.08 23.65
CA VAL A 478 -5.73 -4.66 24.18
C VAL A 478 -5.85 -3.44 25.08
N ASP A 479 -6.77 -2.54 24.80
CA ASP A 479 -7.08 -1.37 25.64
C ASP A 479 -7.96 -1.70 26.86
N GLY A 480 -8.33 -2.98 27.03
CA GLY A 480 -9.16 -3.43 28.17
C GLY A 480 -10.65 -3.14 28.00
N LEU A 481 -11.08 -2.85 26.77
CA LEU A 481 -12.47 -2.59 26.40
C LEU A 481 -13.15 -3.86 25.87
N PRO A 482 -14.43 -4.09 26.17
CA PRO A 482 -15.19 -5.12 25.48
C PRO A 482 -15.42 -4.70 24.03
N ASP A 483 -15.41 -5.68 23.10
CA ASP A 483 -15.71 -5.44 21.71
C ASP A 483 -17.18 -5.02 21.52
N PHE A 484 -17.37 -3.95 20.74
CA PHE A 484 -18.70 -3.39 20.43
C PHE A 484 -18.68 -2.74 19.03
N GLY A 485 -19.73 -2.97 18.25
CA GLY A 485 -19.89 -2.38 16.92
C GLY A 485 -18.92 -2.92 15.86
N VAL A 486 -18.28 -4.06 16.12
CA VAL A 486 -17.28 -4.66 15.23
C VAL A 486 -17.84 -5.83 14.42
N ASP A 487 -19.06 -6.25 14.67
CA ASP A 487 -19.68 -7.34 13.92
C ASP A 487 -20.03 -6.89 12.49
N VAL A 488 -19.68 -7.71 11.51
CA VAL A 488 -20.04 -7.54 10.10
C VAL A 488 -21.10 -8.59 9.77
N PRO A 489 -22.21 -8.24 9.10
CA PRO A 489 -23.21 -9.22 8.70
C PRO A 489 -22.61 -10.32 7.82
N ASP A 490 -23.02 -11.57 8.07
CA ASP A 490 -22.61 -12.71 7.23
C ASP A 490 -23.28 -12.58 5.84
N ALA A 491 -22.50 -12.14 4.86
CA ALA A 491 -22.92 -12.06 3.47
C ALA A 491 -22.20 -13.17 2.66
N ASP A 492 -22.88 -13.71 1.65
CA ASP A 492 -22.27 -14.64 0.68
C ASP A 492 -21.67 -13.84 -0.49
N TYR A 493 -20.43 -13.40 -0.33
CA TYR A 493 -19.71 -12.63 -1.36
C TYR A 493 -19.47 -13.46 -2.64
N ALA A 494 -19.29 -14.78 -2.49
CA ALA A 494 -19.17 -15.69 -3.62
C ALA A 494 -20.47 -15.74 -4.44
N ALA A 495 -21.63 -15.73 -3.80
CA ALA A 495 -22.93 -15.66 -4.51
C ALA A 495 -23.10 -14.35 -5.27
N VAL A 496 -22.71 -13.21 -4.66
CA VAL A 496 -22.71 -11.90 -5.33
C VAL A 496 -21.81 -11.92 -6.55
N ALA A 497 -20.57 -12.42 -6.42
CA ALA A 497 -19.62 -12.49 -7.52
C ALA A 497 -20.12 -13.42 -8.66
N ARG A 498 -20.72 -14.56 -8.33
CA ARG A 498 -21.35 -15.45 -9.35
C ARG A 498 -22.46 -14.75 -10.13
N ALA A 499 -23.29 -13.94 -9.45
CA ALA A 499 -24.33 -13.17 -10.11
C ALA A 499 -23.77 -12.12 -11.09
N LEU A 500 -22.53 -11.69 -10.91
CA LEU A 500 -21.80 -10.78 -11.81
C LEU A 500 -20.98 -11.51 -12.88
N GLY A 501 -21.04 -12.85 -12.94
CA GLY A 501 -20.34 -13.65 -13.95
C GLY A 501 -18.93 -14.09 -13.57
N PHE A 502 -18.52 -13.97 -12.31
CA PHE A 502 -17.24 -14.48 -11.84
C PHE A 502 -17.23 -16.00 -11.68
N HIS A 503 -16.06 -16.61 -11.84
CA HIS A 503 -15.81 -17.88 -11.20
C HIS A 503 -15.66 -17.63 -9.69
N ALA A 504 -16.62 -18.13 -8.87
CA ALA A 504 -16.59 -17.81 -7.45
C ALA A 504 -17.00 -19.00 -6.56
N VAL A 505 -16.28 -19.18 -5.47
CA VAL A 505 -16.48 -20.27 -4.51
C VAL A 505 -16.41 -19.77 -3.08
N ARG A 506 -17.34 -20.25 -2.23
CA ARG A 506 -17.32 -20.06 -0.78
C ARG A 506 -16.76 -21.32 -0.12
N VAL A 507 -15.66 -21.20 0.61
CA VAL A 507 -14.90 -22.30 1.21
C VAL A 507 -15.06 -22.28 2.73
N THR A 508 -15.56 -23.38 3.28
CA THR A 508 -15.69 -23.60 4.74
C THR A 508 -14.81 -24.74 5.22
N ASP A 509 -14.40 -25.64 4.31
CA ASP A 509 -13.53 -26.78 4.59
C ASP A 509 -12.07 -26.45 4.26
N PRO A 510 -11.15 -26.44 5.25
CA PRO A 510 -9.74 -26.19 5.03
C PRO A 510 -9.08 -27.08 3.96
N ALA A 511 -9.56 -28.32 3.79
CA ALA A 511 -9.03 -29.25 2.80
C ALA A 511 -9.31 -28.82 1.34
N ARG A 512 -10.26 -27.92 1.11
CA ARG A 512 -10.66 -27.43 -0.21
C ARG A 512 -9.95 -26.13 -0.63
N ILE A 513 -9.17 -25.52 0.26
CA ILE A 513 -8.58 -24.18 0.02
C ILE A 513 -7.64 -24.21 -1.18
N GLU A 514 -6.71 -25.16 -1.23
CA GLU A 514 -5.71 -25.23 -2.28
C GLU A 514 -6.36 -25.43 -3.65
N ASP A 515 -7.32 -26.37 -3.75
CA ASP A 515 -8.07 -26.62 -4.99
C ASP A 515 -8.82 -25.36 -5.42
N ALA A 516 -9.50 -24.69 -4.49
CA ALA A 516 -10.26 -23.47 -4.76
C ALA A 516 -9.37 -22.35 -5.31
N TYR A 517 -8.17 -22.17 -4.76
CA TYR A 517 -7.20 -21.19 -5.29
C TYR A 517 -6.73 -21.60 -6.70
N ARG A 518 -6.37 -22.87 -6.91
CA ARG A 518 -5.91 -23.33 -8.23
C ARG A 518 -6.98 -23.21 -9.31
N GLU A 519 -8.23 -23.55 -9.00
CA GLU A 519 -9.37 -23.39 -9.90
C GLU A 519 -9.61 -21.92 -10.23
N ALA A 520 -9.60 -21.05 -9.22
CA ALA A 520 -9.79 -19.61 -9.39
C ALA A 520 -8.67 -18.98 -10.25
N PHE A 521 -7.42 -19.35 -9.99
CA PHE A 521 -6.24 -18.80 -10.68
C PHE A 521 -6.09 -19.32 -12.12
N ALA A 522 -6.64 -20.48 -12.42
CA ALA A 522 -6.70 -21.01 -13.77
C ALA A 522 -7.83 -20.40 -14.61
N HIS A 523 -8.76 -19.67 -13.99
CA HIS A 523 -9.88 -19.07 -14.72
C HIS A 523 -9.41 -17.84 -15.52
N PRO A 524 -9.78 -17.72 -16.82
CA PRO A 524 -9.27 -16.64 -17.69
C PRO A 524 -9.92 -15.27 -17.44
N GLY A 525 -10.97 -15.20 -16.62
CA GLY A 525 -11.68 -13.98 -16.24
C GLY A 525 -11.55 -13.69 -14.73
N PRO A 526 -12.31 -12.72 -14.21
CA PRO A 526 -12.29 -12.42 -12.80
C PRO A 526 -12.78 -13.59 -11.95
N SER A 527 -12.14 -13.81 -10.81
CA SER A 527 -12.51 -14.88 -9.87
C SER A 527 -12.59 -14.38 -8.44
N LEU A 528 -13.34 -15.12 -7.59
CA LEU A 528 -13.46 -14.80 -6.16
C LEU A 528 -13.44 -16.08 -5.32
N VAL A 529 -12.53 -16.15 -4.35
CA VAL A 529 -12.48 -17.20 -3.34
C VAL A 529 -12.81 -16.57 -1.98
N GLU A 530 -13.97 -16.92 -1.45
CA GLU A 530 -14.41 -16.50 -0.11
C GLU A 530 -14.09 -17.60 0.91
N LEU A 531 -13.28 -17.26 1.91
CA LEU A 531 -12.83 -18.16 2.96
C LEU A 531 -13.55 -17.81 4.26
N ILE A 532 -14.30 -18.73 4.82
CA ILE A 532 -14.94 -18.54 6.14
C ILE A 532 -13.92 -18.85 7.24
N THR A 533 -13.37 -17.78 7.79
CA THR A 533 -12.23 -17.86 8.71
C THR A 533 -12.64 -17.70 10.18
N ASP A 534 -11.78 -18.15 11.08
CA ASP A 534 -12.02 -18.10 12.54
C ASP A 534 -12.06 -16.65 13.03
N PRO A 535 -13.24 -16.12 13.51
CA PRO A 535 -13.37 -14.75 14.01
C PRO A 535 -12.58 -14.47 15.29
N LYS A 536 -12.02 -15.53 15.91
CA LYS A 536 -11.23 -15.47 17.14
C LYS A 536 -9.73 -15.58 16.89
N ALA A 537 -9.31 -15.80 15.66
CA ALA A 537 -7.91 -15.76 15.26
C ALA A 537 -7.43 -14.30 15.24
N LEU A 538 -6.69 -13.91 16.27
CA LEU A 538 -6.12 -12.58 16.43
C LEU A 538 -4.61 -12.66 16.22
N SER A 539 -4.06 -11.67 15.55
CA SER A 539 -2.63 -11.54 15.39
C SER A 539 -2.02 -10.81 16.59
N ILE A 540 -1.19 -11.51 17.34
CA ILE A 540 -0.48 -10.90 18.47
C ILE A 540 0.73 -10.12 17.92
N PRO A 541 0.88 -8.80 18.25
CA PRO A 541 2.07 -8.05 17.88
C PRO A 541 3.36 -8.67 18.45
N PRO A 542 4.52 -8.50 17.80
CA PRO A 542 5.78 -9.08 18.25
C PRO A 542 6.26 -8.52 19.60
N LYS A 543 5.88 -7.30 19.91
CA LYS A 543 6.16 -6.65 21.21
C LYS A 543 4.85 -6.28 21.88
N ILE A 544 4.59 -6.89 23.03
CA ILE A 544 3.44 -6.60 23.86
C ILE A 544 3.95 -5.89 25.13
N THR A 545 3.43 -4.69 25.40
CA THR A 545 3.75 -3.95 26.62
C THR A 545 3.03 -4.54 27.83
N GLY A 546 3.55 -4.31 29.03
CA GLY A 546 2.89 -4.75 30.27
C GLY A 546 1.48 -4.18 30.44
N SER A 547 1.23 -2.95 29.97
CA SER A 547 -0.10 -2.32 29.95
C SER A 547 -1.05 -3.05 29.00
N GLN A 548 -0.59 -3.47 27.83
CA GLN A 548 -1.39 -4.22 26.87
C GLN A 548 -1.75 -5.63 27.39
N VAL A 549 -0.82 -6.29 28.09
CA VAL A 549 -1.12 -7.57 28.75
C VAL A 549 -2.19 -7.37 29.83
N LEU A 550 -2.08 -6.33 30.62
CA LEU A 550 -3.08 -6.00 31.65
C LEU A 550 -4.42 -5.60 31.04
N GLY A 551 -4.41 -4.80 29.96
CA GLY A 551 -5.59 -4.42 29.20
C GLY A 551 -6.32 -5.65 28.66
N PHE A 552 -5.60 -6.55 27.97
CA PHE A 552 -6.18 -7.80 27.46
C PHE A 552 -6.75 -8.70 28.56
N ALA A 553 -6.05 -8.83 29.70
CA ALA A 553 -6.55 -9.59 30.85
C ALA A 553 -7.82 -8.94 31.44
N THR A 554 -7.88 -7.62 31.48
CA THR A 554 -9.06 -6.86 31.94
C THR A 554 -10.24 -7.06 30.99
N ALA A 555 -10.01 -6.94 29.67
CA ALA A 555 -11.04 -7.22 28.67
C ALA A 555 -11.56 -8.65 28.76
N MET A 556 -10.67 -9.64 28.89
CA MET A 556 -11.06 -11.05 29.07
C MET A 556 -11.90 -11.27 30.31
N SER A 557 -11.59 -10.61 31.42
CA SER A 557 -12.42 -10.67 32.63
C SER A 557 -13.83 -10.13 32.38
N LYS A 558 -13.95 -9.00 31.66
CA LYS A 558 -15.24 -8.42 31.27
C LYS A 558 -16.00 -9.31 30.28
N VAL A 559 -15.31 -9.94 29.31
CA VAL A 559 -15.89 -10.89 28.38
C VAL A 559 -16.43 -12.12 29.13
N VAL A 560 -15.69 -12.66 30.09
CA VAL A 560 -16.16 -13.76 30.94
C VAL A 560 -17.43 -13.36 31.73
N LEU A 561 -17.47 -12.17 32.26
CA LEU A 561 -18.63 -11.66 33.00
C LEU A 561 -19.85 -11.45 32.10
N ASN A 562 -19.66 -10.95 30.89
CA ASN A 562 -20.74 -10.56 30.00
C ASN A 562 -21.20 -11.68 29.03
N ARG A 563 -20.27 -12.51 28.55
CA ARG A 563 -20.52 -13.56 27.53
C ARG A 563 -20.20 -15.00 27.98
N GLY A 564 -19.68 -15.15 29.21
CA GLY A 564 -19.35 -16.43 29.80
C GLY A 564 -17.92 -16.94 29.53
N ALA A 565 -17.43 -17.85 30.38
CA ALA A 565 -16.08 -18.38 30.31
C ALA A 565 -15.76 -19.14 29.00
N GLY A 566 -16.76 -19.65 28.31
CA GLY A 566 -16.60 -20.39 27.05
C GLY A 566 -16.02 -19.55 25.92
N GLU A 567 -16.37 -18.26 25.84
CA GLU A 567 -15.86 -17.33 24.84
C GLU A 567 -14.37 -17.04 25.02
N ALA A 568 -13.95 -16.73 26.25
CA ALA A 568 -12.55 -16.49 26.57
C ALA A 568 -11.68 -17.76 26.33
N VAL A 569 -12.17 -18.94 26.69
CA VAL A 569 -11.48 -20.23 26.43
C VAL A 569 -11.36 -20.49 24.93
N SER A 570 -12.40 -20.19 24.15
CA SER A 570 -12.38 -20.38 22.70
C SER A 570 -11.37 -19.45 22.03
N MET A 571 -11.33 -18.17 22.42
CA MET A 571 -10.35 -17.20 21.93
C MET A 571 -8.91 -17.61 22.30
N ALA A 572 -8.69 -18.05 23.52
CA ALA A 572 -7.39 -18.58 23.94
C ALA A 572 -6.95 -19.78 23.08
N ARG A 573 -7.87 -20.73 22.78
CA ARG A 573 -7.57 -21.90 21.93
C ARG A 573 -7.20 -21.52 20.50
N SER A 574 -7.80 -20.50 19.93
CA SER A 574 -7.49 -20.02 18.56
C SER A 574 -6.11 -19.37 18.46
N ASN A 575 -5.53 -18.90 19.58
CA ASN A 575 -4.27 -18.14 19.57
C ASN A 575 -3.14 -18.80 20.39
N LEU A 576 -3.41 -19.89 21.11
CA LEU A 576 -2.47 -20.48 22.09
C LEU A 576 -1.11 -20.86 21.51
N ARG A 577 -1.07 -21.30 20.23
CA ARG A 577 0.18 -21.72 19.57
C ARG A 577 1.05 -20.52 19.15
N ASN A 578 0.47 -19.32 18.97
CA ASN A 578 1.19 -18.12 18.57
C ASN A 578 1.93 -17.45 19.76
N ILE A 579 1.62 -17.85 20.99
CA ILE A 579 2.29 -17.31 22.17
C ILE A 579 3.68 -17.94 22.27
N PRO A 580 4.77 -17.14 22.16
CA PRO A 580 6.12 -17.65 22.30
C PRO A 580 6.31 -18.22 23.71
N ARG A 581 6.52 -19.50 23.85
CA ARG A 581 6.94 -20.07 25.14
C ARG A 581 8.39 -19.66 25.37
N ARG A 582 8.64 -18.97 26.47
CA ARG A 582 9.97 -18.54 26.91
C ARG A 582 10.94 -19.71 27.06
#